data_6cc7762bb3745e9d8435b3e019d58564
#
_entry.id   6cc7762bb3745e9d8435b3e019d58564
#
_cell.length_a   1.000
_cell.length_b   1.000
_cell.length_c   1.000
_cell.angle_alpha   90.00
_cell.angle_beta   90.00
_cell.angle_gamma   90.00
#
_symmetry.space_group_name_H-M   'P 1'
#
loop_
_entity.id
_entity.type
_entity.pdbx_description
1 polymer ?
#
loop_
_entity_poly.entity_id
_entity_poly.type
_entity_poly.pdbx_seq_one_letter_code
_entity_poly.pdbx_strand_id
1 'polypeptide(L)'
;MAMTQTADVIVVGAGVQGASLAFHLARRGTRVIVLERGSVAGGATGRSSGFVRMHYDLESESRLAWASFPYFRDWAEVVGEGDCGFVRTGFVQIVSRALVDNLRANVATQRRIGIETGLVGPAELAALVPGMVTDDIEVAAYEPGSGYADPTGTAAGFLAAARRHGARLAQGCRVDAIAVEGDRVTGVTTGRGRFDAPVVVDAAGAWAGELAATAGVRVPVQAWRHDTAYFGLPDGRTSDFPIVIDHIGSVYFRPEGRELMLVGLETANEVGGSPDRPLAGIHEGSVDEMIERVCARVPWMEAGTFRTAHGGQDGITPDQRAILGGAGPDGPDGLYLACGFSGTGFKTAPAIGACIAELILDGRTTTADISDFALARFAEGRHLVGEHPYEALWR
;
A
#
# COMPACT_ATOMS: atom_id res chain seq x y z
N MET A 1 35.80 -8.12 17.71
CA MET A 1 35.45 -7.64 16.36
C MET A 1 34.04 -8.12 16.06
N ALA A 2 33.08 -7.23 15.81
CA ALA A 2 31.78 -7.65 15.31
C ALA A 2 31.97 -8.31 13.96
N MET A 3 31.42 -9.52 13.77
CA MET A 3 31.51 -10.20 12.47
C MET A 3 30.68 -9.43 11.45
N THR A 4 31.32 -9.01 10.38
CA THR A 4 30.63 -8.39 9.23
C THR A 4 29.69 -9.43 8.62
N GLN A 5 28.42 -9.09 8.47
CA GLN A 5 27.44 -9.96 7.83
C GLN A 5 27.31 -9.57 6.35
N THR A 6 27.37 -10.55 5.47
CA THR A 6 27.33 -10.34 4.01
C THR A 6 26.05 -10.90 3.39
N ALA A 7 25.53 -10.22 2.38
CA ALA A 7 24.43 -10.62 1.52
C ALA A 7 24.68 -10.21 0.06
N ASP A 8 23.83 -10.67 -0.85
CA ASP A 8 23.80 -10.16 -2.22
C ASP A 8 22.91 -8.91 -2.28
N VAL A 9 21.82 -8.91 -1.48
CA VAL A 9 20.87 -7.80 -1.36
C VAL A 9 20.51 -7.58 0.11
N ILE A 10 20.56 -6.33 0.55
CA ILE A 10 19.96 -5.89 1.82
C ILE A 10 18.64 -5.16 1.51
N VAL A 11 17.57 -5.57 2.17
CA VAL A 11 16.27 -4.88 2.13
C VAL A 11 16.05 -4.17 3.45
N VAL A 12 15.83 -2.86 3.41
CA VAL A 12 15.59 -2.05 4.62
C VAL A 12 14.09 -1.84 4.79
N GLY A 13 13.55 -2.42 5.86
CA GLY A 13 12.13 -2.42 6.21
C GLY A 13 11.46 -3.77 5.98
N ALA A 14 10.74 -4.27 6.99
CA ALA A 14 9.92 -5.49 6.95
C ALA A 14 8.42 -5.19 6.88
N GLY A 15 8.05 -4.09 6.24
CA GLY A 15 6.69 -3.85 5.75
C GLY A 15 6.38 -4.78 4.57
N VAL A 16 5.14 -4.74 4.07
CA VAL A 16 4.68 -5.62 2.98
C VAL A 16 5.55 -5.50 1.72
N GLN A 17 6.09 -4.32 1.42
CA GLN A 17 6.96 -4.11 0.26
C GLN A 17 8.28 -4.84 0.40
N GLY A 18 8.99 -4.64 1.52
CA GLY A 18 10.26 -5.33 1.77
C GLY A 18 10.07 -6.84 1.94
N ALA A 19 8.96 -7.28 2.53
CA ALA A 19 8.61 -8.68 2.68
C ALA A 19 8.38 -9.37 1.32
N SER A 20 7.57 -8.75 0.46
CA SER A 20 7.32 -9.24 -0.91
C SER A 20 8.61 -9.30 -1.72
N LEU A 21 9.39 -8.23 -1.72
CA LEU A 21 10.68 -8.19 -2.42
C LEU A 21 11.63 -9.28 -1.93
N ALA A 22 11.77 -9.46 -0.62
CA ALA A 22 12.61 -10.50 -0.06
C ALA A 22 12.18 -11.90 -0.52
N PHE A 23 10.87 -12.16 -0.61
CA PHE A 23 10.33 -13.41 -1.15
C PHE A 23 10.73 -13.59 -2.62
N HIS A 24 10.54 -12.58 -3.46
CA HIS A 24 10.85 -12.68 -4.89
C HIS A 24 12.33 -12.86 -5.18
N LEU A 25 13.20 -12.20 -4.43
CA LEU A 25 14.66 -12.38 -4.53
C LEU A 25 15.11 -13.76 -4.02
N ALA A 26 14.67 -14.14 -2.80
CA ALA A 26 15.12 -15.37 -2.18
C ALA A 26 14.70 -16.62 -2.95
N ARG A 27 13.46 -16.67 -3.47
CA ARG A 27 13.00 -17.80 -4.30
C ARG A 27 13.78 -17.99 -5.59
N ARG A 28 14.53 -16.96 -6.02
CA ARG A 28 15.47 -16.99 -7.16
C ARG A 28 16.92 -17.26 -6.74
N GLY A 29 17.14 -17.67 -5.47
CA GLY A 29 18.45 -18.08 -4.95
C GLY A 29 19.33 -16.94 -4.47
N THR A 30 18.84 -15.70 -4.40
CA THR A 30 19.58 -14.53 -3.90
C THR A 30 19.73 -14.59 -2.38
N ARG A 31 20.92 -14.32 -1.85
CA ARG A 31 21.15 -14.18 -0.41
C ARG A 31 20.64 -12.84 0.07
N VAL A 32 19.47 -12.83 0.72
CA VAL A 32 18.81 -11.62 1.19
C VAL A 32 18.90 -11.49 2.71
N ILE A 33 19.20 -10.28 3.18
CA ILE A 33 19.01 -9.88 4.58
C ILE A 33 18.00 -8.76 4.62
N VAL A 34 16.92 -8.97 5.38
CA VAL A 34 15.92 -7.93 5.70
C VAL A 34 16.27 -7.34 7.05
N LEU A 35 16.44 -6.02 7.12
CA LEU A 35 16.71 -5.27 8.34
C LEU A 35 15.47 -4.46 8.74
N GLU A 36 14.96 -4.73 9.94
CA GLU A 36 13.76 -4.07 10.45
C GLU A 36 14.05 -3.40 11.81
N ARG A 37 13.73 -2.12 11.93
CA ARG A 37 13.96 -1.35 13.15
C ARG A 37 13.12 -1.82 14.35
N GLY A 38 11.93 -2.30 14.09
CA GLY A 38 10.96 -2.74 15.09
C GLY A 38 10.51 -4.17 14.86
N SER A 39 9.22 -4.34 14.63
CA SER A 39 8.56 -5.60 14.30
C SER A 39 8.13 -5.63 12.83
N VAL A 40 7.93 -6.84 12.29
CA VAL A 40 7.30 -7.04 10.98
C VAL A 40 5.98 -6.27 10.92
N ALA A 41 5.74 -5.60 9.81
CA ALA A 41 4.55 -4.77 9.58
C ALA A 41 4.35 -3.62 10.61
N GLY A 42 5.36 -3.25 11.39
CA GLY A 42 5.23 -2.25 12.46
C GLY A 42 4.95 -0.81 11.99
N GLY A 43 5.19 -0.51 10.70
CA GLY A 43 4.89 0.78 10.06
C GLY A 43 3.48 0.88 9.48
N ALA A 44 3.35 1.51 8.31
CA ALA A 44 2.09 1.69 7.57
C ALA A 44 1.35 0.37 7.31
N THR A 45 2.08 -0.71 7.06
CA THR A 45 1.51 -2.01 6.74
C THR A 45 0.51 -2.48 7.81
N GLY A 46 0.91 -2.55 9.07
CA GLY A 46 0.03 -3.03 10.16
C GLY A 46 -1.09 -2.05 10.54
N ARG A 47 -1.15 -0.90 9.89
CA ARG A 47 -2.18 0.14 10.07
C ARG A 47 -3.01 0.38 8.81
N SER A 48 -2.76 -0.43 7.77
CA SER A 48 -3.49 -0.35 6.51
C SER A 48 -4.92 -0.84 6.67
N SER A 49 -5.84 -0.24 5.94
CA SER A 49 -7.22 -0.73 5.80
C SER A 49 -7.31 -2.09 5.09
N GLY A 50 -6.21 -2.57 4.49
CA GLY A 50 -6.12 -3.89 3.88
C GLY A 50 -6.90 -4.06 2.58
N PHE A 51 -7.29 -2.99 1.90
CA PHE A 51 -8.05 -3.08 0.64
C PHE A 51 -7.25 -3.79 -0.45
N VAL A 52 -7.89 -4.73 -1.11
CA VAL A 52 -7.41 -5.40 -2.33
C VAL A 52 -8.38 -5.05 -3.44
N ARG A 53 -8.05 -3.99 -4.19
CA ARG A 53 -8.84 -3.46 -5.31
C ARG A 53 -7.93 -3.15 -6.50
N MET A 54 -8.48 -3.10 -7.69
CA MET A 54 -7.74 -2.88 -8.93
C MET A 54 -8.14 -1.57 -9.63
N HIS A 55 -9.15 -0.88 -9.10
CA HIS A 55 -9.66 0.38 -9.62
C HIS A 55 -8.74 1.54 -9.27
N TYR A 56 -8.16 2.18 -10.27
CA TYR A 56 -7.34 3.38 -10.19
C TYR A 56 -7.60 4.28 -11.40
N ASP A 57 -7.29 5.56 -11.25
CA ASP A 57 -7.33 6.56 -12.31
C ASP A 57 -6.07 6.56 -13.19
N LEU A 58 -5.00 5.89 -12.76
CA LEU A 58 -3.74 5.70 -13.48
C LEU A 58 -3.66 4.24 -13.96
N GLU A 59 -3.54 4.03 -15.28
CA GLU A 59 -3.52 2.68 -15.88
C GLU A 59 -2.37 1.83 -15.35
N SER A 60 -1.18 2.38 -15.15
CA SER A 60 -0.01 1.65 -14.64
C SER A 60 -0.23 1.14 -13.20
N GLU A 61 -0.97 1.87 -12.34
CA GLU A 61 -1.36 1.36 -11.01
C GLU A 61 -2.41 0.25 -11.09
N SER A 62 -3.42 0.37 -11.98
CA SER A 62 -4.38 -0.71 -12.23
C SER A 62 -3.68 -1.98 -12.70
N ARG A 63 -2.67 -1.87 -13.57
CA ARG A 63 -1.86 -3.01 -14.02
C ARG A 63 -1.05 -3.65 -12.89
N LEU A 64 -0.43 -2.85 -12.01
CA LEU A 64 0.28 -3.35 -10.83
C LEU A 64 -0.67 -4.07 -9.85
N ALA A 65 -1.85 -3.51 -9.61
CA ALA A 65 -2.85 -4.13 -8.76
C ALA A 65 -3.38 -5.43 -9.37
N TRP A 66 -3.63 -5.46 -10.68
CA TRP A 66 -4.06 -6.66 -11.42
C TRP A 66 -2.99 -7.76 -11.38
N ALA A 67 -1.72 -7.41 -11.63
CA ALA A 67 -0.61 -8.36 -11.53
C ALA A 67 -0.40 -8.88 -10.09
N SER A 68 -0.80 -8.11 -9.08
CA SER A 68 -0.74 -8.50 -7.67
C SER A 68 -1.92 -9.38 -7.23
N PHE A 69 -3.08 -9.25 -7.88
CA PHE A 69 -4.32 -9.88 -7.45
C PHE A 69 -4.25 -11.42 -7.31
N PRO A 70 -3.59 -12.18 -8.22
CA PRO A 70 -3.43 -13.62 -8.06
C PRO A 70 -2.74 -14.04 -6.74
N TYR A 71 -1.84 -13.21 -6.20
CA TYR A 71 -1.19 -13.49 -4.92
C TYR A 71 -2.20 -13.52 -3.77
N PHE A 72 -3.14 -12.59 -3.73
CA PHE A 72 -4.17 -12.57 -2.69
C PHE A 72 -5.19 -13.69 -2.89
N ARG A 73 -5.65 -13.89 -4.13
CA ARG A 73 -6.66 -14.89 -4.46
C ARG A 73 -6.17 -16.33 -4.27
N ASP A 74 -4.95 -16.60 -4.67
CA ASP A 74 -4.37 -17.94 -4.77
C ASP A 74 -3.15 -18.08 -3.83
N TRP A 75 -3.19 -17.44 -2.66
CA TRP A 75 -2.06 -17.32 -1.73
C TRP A 75 -1.35 -18.64 -1.43
N ALA A 76 -2.11 -19.69 -1.10
CA ALA A 76 -1.56 -20.99 -0.74
C ALA A 76 -0.74 -21.61 -1.87
N GLU A 77 -1.11 -21.37 -3.14
CA GLU A 77 -0.43 -21.90 -4.31
C GLU A 77 0.78 -21.04 -4.70
N VAL A 78 0.65 -19.70 -4.59
CA VAL A 78 1.64 -18.75 -5.11
C VAL A 78 2.73 -18.45 -4.09
N VAL A 79 2.38 -18.29 -2.83
CA VAL A 79 3.30 -17.97 -1.72
C VAL A 79 3.62 -19.21 -0.87
N GLY A 80 2.62 -20.01 -0.54
CA GLY A 80 2.76 -21.32 0.10
C GLY A 80 3.15 -21.30 1.57
N GLU A 81 3.11 -20.14 2.23
CA GLU A 81 3.41 -19.96 3.64
C GLU A 81 2.46 -18.94 4.28
N GLY A 82 1.97 -19.26 5.48
CA GLY A 82 1.02 -18.42 6.19
C GLY A 82 -0.30 -18.27 5.46
N ASP A 83 -1.01 -17.19 5.77
CA ASP A 83 -2.27 -16.81 5.14
C ASP A 83 -2.32 -15.29 5.03
N CYS A 84 -2.75 -14.77 3.90
CA CYS A 84 -3.00 -13.34 3.74
C CYS A 84 -4.39 -12.92 4.25
N GLY A 85 -5.24 -13.87 4.65
CA GLY A 85 -6.58 -13.58 5.16
C GLY A 85 -7.47 -12.87 4.14
N PHE A 86 -7.34 -13.17 2.85
CA PHE A 86 -8.13 -12.51 1.81
C PHE A 86 -9.62 -12.90 1.92
N VAL A 87 -10.47 -11.87 2.05
CA VAL A 87 -11.92 -11.99 2.06
C VAL A 87 -12.48 -11.25 0.86
N ARG A 88 -13.05 -11.98 -0.08
CA ARG A 88 -13.70 -11.44 -1.26
C ARG A 88 -15.06 -10.87 -0.90
N THR A 89 -15.19 -9.55 -0.90
CA THR A 89 -16.45 -8.84 -0.61
C THR A 89 -16.96 -8.01 -1.79
N GLY A 90 -16.13 -7.81 -2.80
CA GLY A 90 -16.32 -6.80 -3.82
C GLY A 90 -15.83 -5.43 -3.39
N PHE A 91 -15.77 -4.52 -4.35
CA PHE A 91 -15.37 -3.12 -4.15
C PHE A 91 -16.26 -2.19 -4.98
N VAL A 92 -16.69 -1.10 -4.38
CA VAL A 92 -17.49 -0.03 -5.01
C VAL A 92 -16.71 1.28 -4.96
N GLN A 93 -16.62 1.96 -6.10
CA GLN A 93 -16.12 3.32 -6.23
C GLN A 93 -17.27 4.26 -6.57
N ILE A 94 -17.58 5.19 -5.68
CA ILE A 94 -18.58 6.25 -5.86
C ILE A 94 -17.84 7.55 -6.15
N VAL A 95 -18.30 8.29 -7.16
CA VAL A 95 -17.77 9.61 -7.52
C VAL A 95 -18.89 10.64 -7.65
N SER A 96 -18.55 11.92 -7.55
CA SER A 96 -19.49 13.00 -7.83
C SER A 96 -19.96 12.97 -9.29
N ARG A 97 -21.11 13.58 -9.56
CA ARG A 97 -21.68 13.65 -10.93
C ARG A 97 -20.69 14.26 -11.93
N ALA A 98 -19.85 15.19 -11.50
CA ALA A 98 -18.84 15.82 -12.35
C ALA A 98 -17.74 14.84 -12.83
N LEU A 99 -17.52 13.74 -12.13
CA LEU A 99 -16.48 12.76 -12.41
C LEU A 99 -17.01 11.44 -13.03
N VAL A 100 -18.29 11.39 -13.37
CA VAL A 100 -18.91 10.17 -13.93
C VAL A 100 -18.27 9.75 -15.24
N ASP A 101 -17.93 10.69 -16.12
CA ASP A 101 -17.28 10.37 -17.38
C ASP A 101 -15.86 9.82 -17.16
N ASN A 102 -15.12 10.34 -16.17
CA ASN A 102 -13.83 9.80 -15.77
C ASN A 102 -13.98 8.38 -15.21
N LEU A 103 -14.99 8.14 -14.37
CA LEU A 103 -15.28 6.81 -13.86
C LEU A 103 -15.55 5.80 -14.98
N ARG A 104 -16.40 6.18 -15.97
CA ARG A 104 -16.70 5.34 -17.14
C ARG A 104 -15.45 5.01 -17.95
N ALA A 105 -14.58 5.99 -18.16
CA ALA A 105 -13.34 5.84 -18.89
C ALA A 105 -12.34 4.93 -18.14
N ASN A 106 -12.21 5.09 -16.83
CA ASN A 106 -11.37 4.22 -15.98
C ASN A 106 -11.87 2.78 -16.00
N VAL A 107 -13.18 2.55 -15.85
CA VAL A 107 -13.78 1.20 -15.98
C VAL A 107 -13.50 0.59 -17.37
N ALA A 108 -13.59 1.38 -18.44
CA ALA A 108 -13.26 0.90 -19.79
C ALA A 108 -11.79 0.50 -19.91
N THR A 109 -10.86 1.29 -19.34
CA THR A 109 -9.43 0.97 -19.28
C THR A 109 -9.18 -0.33 -18.51
N GLN A 110 -9.77 -0.47 -17.33
CA GLN A 110 -9.61 -1.65 -16.48
C GLN A 110 -10.13 -2.93 -17.16
N ARG A 111 -11.25 -2.83 -17.87
CA ARG A 111 -11.74 -3.95 -18.68
C ARG A 111 -10.77 -4.35 -19.80
N ARG A 112 -10.09 -3.39 -20.45
CA ARG A 112 -9.05 -3.68 -21.45
C ARG A 112 -7.82 -4.37 -20.84
N ILE A 113 -7.50 -4.09 -19.58
CA ILE A 113 -6.46 -4.77 -18.82
C ILE A 113 -6.85 -6.24 -18.51
N GLY A 114 -8.15 -6.55 -18.46
CA GLY A 114 -8.69 -7.85 -18.09
C GLY A 114 -9.28 -7.90 -16.68
N ILE A 115 -9.42 -6.75 -16.02
CA ILE A 115 -10.05 -6.64 -14.69
C ILE A 115 -11.56 -6.81 -14.85
N GLU A 116 -12.14 -7.70 -14.05
CA GLU A 116 -13.59 -7.87 -13.94
C GLU A 116 -14.18 -6.68 -13.19
N THR A 117 -14.73 -5.72 -13.90
CA THR A 117 -15.33 -4.51 -13.36
C THR A 117 -16.52 -4.05 -14.18
N GLY A 118 -17.45 -3.34 -13.58
CA GLY A 118 -18.66 -2.85 -14.22
C GLY A 118 -19.15 -1.54 -13.64
N LEU A 119 -20.16 -1.00 -14.31
CA LEU A 119 -20.91 0.16 -13.81
C LEU A 119 -22.22 -0.36 -13.24
N VAL A 120 -22.61 0.16 -12.06
CA VAL A 120 -23.86 -0.15 -11.36
C VAL A 120 -24.63 1.13 -11.08
N GLY A 121 -25.95 1.07 -11.32
CA GLY A 121 -26.84 2.18 -11.01
C GLY A 121 -27.29 2.19 -9.52
N PRO A 122 -28.03 3.24 -9.10
CA PRO A 122 -28.50 3.37 -7.71
C PRO A 122 -29.26 2.17 -7.17
N ALA A 123 -30.11 1.54 -7.98
CA ALA A 123 -30.91 0.37 -7.56
C ALA A 123 -30.03 -0.87 -7.33
N GLU A 124 -29.04 -1.10 -8.19
CA GLU A 124 -28.08 -2.20 -8.04
C GLU A 124 -27.17 -1.95 -6.84
N LEU A 125 -26.74 -0.71 -6.64
CA LEU A 125 -25.94 -0.31 -5.48
C LEU A 125 -26.70 -0.50 -4.16
N ALA A 126 -28.00 -0.15 -4.12
CA ALA A 126 -28.84 -0.39 -2.96
C ALA A 126 -29.07 -1.90 -2.68
N ALA A 127 -28.97 -2.75 -3.71
CA ALA A 127 -29.00 -4.20 -3.53
C ALA A 127 -27.65 -4.74 -2.99
N LEU A 128 -26.52 -4.15 -3.39
CA LEU A 128 -25.19 -4.50 -2.87
C LEU A 128 -24.99 -4.05 -1.41
N VAL A 129 -25.57 -2.90 -1.04
CA VAL A 129 -25.47 -2.33 0.31
C VAL A 129 -26.91 -1.95 0.77
N PRO A 130 -27.68 -2.90 1.31
CA PRO A 130 -29.07 -2.64 1.70
C PRO A 130 -29.21 -1.52 2.72
N GLY A 131 -30.03 -0.51 2.37
CA GLY A 131 -30.27 0.68 3.19
C GLY A 131 -29.23 1.78 3.03
N MET A 132 -28.38 1.71 1.98
CA MET A 132 -27.53 2.83 1.58
C MET A 132 -28.36 3.95 0.95
N VAL A 133 -28.00 5.20 1.25
CA VAL A 133 -28.51 6.39 0.55
C VAL A 133 -27.82 6.48 -0.82
N THR A 134 -28.62 6.54 -1.90
CA THR A 134 -28.11 6.50 -3.28
C THR A 134 -28.65 7.64 -4.16
N ASP A 135 -29.46 8.55 -3.61
CA ASP A 135 -30.17 9.60 -4.38
C ASP A 135 -29.23 10.61 -5.04
N ASP A 136 -28.04 10.78 -4.51
CA ASP A 136 -26.98 11.65 -5.03
C ASP A 136 -26.03 10.95 -6.01
N ILE A 137 -26.19 9.63 -6.23
CA ILE A 137 -25.32 8.79 -7.05
C ILE A 137 -25.96 8.58 -8.43
N GLU A 138 -25.27 8.95 -9.49
CA GLU A 138 -25.69 8.65 -10.86
C GLU A 138 -25.32 7.22 -11.25
N VAL A 139 -24.05 6.85 -10.99
CA VAL A 139 -23.46 5.55 -11.29
C VAL A 139 -22.21 5.34 -10.41
N ALA A 140 -21.92 4.10 -10.07
CA ALA A 140 -20.71 3.68 -9.38
C ALA A 140 -19.98 2.61 -10.19
N ALA A 141 -18.67 2.45 -9.95
CA ALA A 141 -17.94 1.27 -10.44
C ALA A 141 -18.02 0.14 -9.41
N TYR A 142 -18.09 -1.10 -9.89
CA TYR A 142 -18.14 -2.30 -9.05
C TYR A 142 -17.17 -3.36 -9.56
N GLU A 143 -16.32 -3.86 -8.65
CA GLU A 143 -15.39 -4.98 -8.87
C GLU A 143 -15.78 -6.17 -7.98
N PRO A 144 -16.42 -7.21 -8.52
CA PRO A 144 -16.90 -8.35 -7.73
C PRO A 144 -15.77 -9.25 -7.20
N GLY A 145 -14.59 -9.21 -7.83
CA GLY A 145 -13.42 -10.00 -7.43
C GLY A 145 -12.62 -9.40 -6.29
N SER A 146 -12.78 -8.11 -6.03
CA SER A 146 -12.05 -7.35 -5.01
C SER A 146 -12.50 -7.68 -3.58
N GLY A 147 -11.76 -7.19 -2.59
CA GLY A 147 -12.04 -7.45 -1.19
C GLY A 147 -10.97 -6.85 -0.28
N TYR A 148 -10.75 -7.45 0.86
CA TYR A 148 -9.70 -7.03 1.79
C TYR A 148 -8.88 -8.23 2.27
N ALA A 149 -7.69 -7.95 2.78
CA ALA A 149 -6.80 -8.97 3.35
C ALA A 149 -6.19 -8.48 4.67
N ASP A 150 -5.55 -9.36 5.42
CA ASP A 150 -4.77 -9.01 6.62
C ASP A 150 -3.38 -8.50 6.20
N PRO A 151 -3.08 -7.20 6.38
CA PRO A 151 -1.79 -6.67 5.96
C PRO A 151 -0.60 -7.22 6.77
N THR A 152 -0.81 -7.51 8.05
CA THR A 152 0.22 -8.09 8.92
C THR A 152 0.47 -9.55 8.57
N GLY A 153 -0.58 -10.34 8.39
CA GLY A 153 -0.52 -11.71 7.92
C GLY A 153 0.15 -11.84 6.57
N THR A 154 -0.20 -10.93 5.63
CA THR A 154 0.42 -10.87 4.29
C THR A 154 1.93 -10.64 4.36
N ALA A 155 2.39 -9.63 5.13
CA ALA A 155 3.81 -9.36 5.28
C ALA A 155 4.55 -10.52 5.99
N ALA A 156 3.95 -11.09 7.03
CA ALA A 156 4.50 -12.22 7.76
C ALA A 156 4.61 -13.48 6.87
N GLY A 157 3.60 -13.75 6.06
CA GLY A 157 3.59 -14.89 5.14
C GLY A 157 4.66 -14.76 4.05
N PHE A 158 4.81 -13.59 3.42
CA PHE A 158 5.91 -13.34 2.48
C PHE A 158 7.28 -13.55 3.12
N LEU A 159 7.49 -13.04 4.35
CA LEU A 159 8.77 -13.23 5.05
C LEU A 159 8.99 -14.69 5.46
N ALA A 160 7.95 -15.42 5.85
CA ALA A 160 8.06 -16.85 6.13
C ALA A 160 8.50 -17.61 4.87
N ALA A 161 7.86 -17.33 3.73
CA ALA A 161 8.24 -17.91 2.45
C ALA A 161 9.67 -17.50 2.02
N ALA A 162 10.05 -16.23 2.18
CA ALA A 162 11.41 -15.77 1.92
C ALA A 162 12.46 -16.53 2.77
N ARG A 163 12.16 -16.76 4.05
CA ARG A 163 13.04 -17.51 4.97
C ARG A 163 13.19 -18.98 4.60
N ARG A 164 12.13 -19.63 4.11
CA ARG A 164 12.24 -21.00 3.54
C ARG A 164 13.21 -21.06 2.38
N HIS A 165 13.32 -19.98 1.62
CA HIS A 165 14.29 -19.84 0.52
C HIS A 165 15.65 -19.26 0.97
N GLY A 166 15.91 -19.18 2.29
CA GLY A 166 17.21 -18.81 2.85
C GLY A 166 17.39 -17.31 3.18
N ALA A 167 16.35 -16.48 3.02
CA ALA A 167 16.42 -15.09 3.47
C ALA A 167 16.57 -15.00 5.00
N ARG A 168 17.27 -13.97 5.46
CA ARG A 168 17.47 -13.70 6.89
C ARG A 168 16.72 -12.43 7.27
N LEU A 169 16.09 -12.44 8.45
CA LEU A 169 15.42 -11.28 9.03
C LEU A 169 16.12 -10.88 10.32
N ALA A 170 16.51 -9.61 10.46
CA ALA A 170 17.03 -9.03 11.67
C ALA A 170 16.08 -7.93 12.17
N GLN A 171 15.21 -8.29 13.13
CA GLN A 171 14.31 -7.34 13.80
C GLN A 171 15.07 -6.59 14.92
N GLY A 172 14.56 -5.42 15.31
CA GLY A 172 15.19 -4.52 16.26
C GLY A 172 16.57 -4.06 15.76
N CYS A 173 16.76 -3.98 14.44
CA CYS A 173 17.99 -3.59 13.78
C CYS A 173 17.71 -2.38 12.87
N ARG A 174 17.76 -1.18 13.46
CA ARG A 174 17.64 0.07 12.71
C ARG A 174 18.85 0.24 11.81
N VAL A 175 18.61 0.57 10.56
CA VAL A 175 19.66 1.06 9.65
C VAL A 175 19.86 2.55 9.92
N ASP A 176 21.10 2.94 10.20
CA ASP A 176 21.47 4.32 10.50
C ASP A 176 21.91 5.05 9.23
N ALA A 177 22.60 4.35 8.30
CA ALA A 177 23.01 4.92 7.02
C ALA A 177 23.25 3.83 5.97
N ILE A 178 23.08 4.20 4.70
CA ILE A 178 23.54 3.45 3.53
C ILE A 178 25.01 3.79 3.33
N ALA A 179 25.88 2.77 3.25
CA ALA A 179 27.29 2.92 3.02
C ALA A 179 27.58 2.99 1.52
N VAL A 180 28.26 4.06 1.10
CA VAL A 180 28.64 4.30 -0.30
C VAL A 180 30.15 4.49 -0.38
N GLU A 181 30.81 3.87 -1.35
CA GLU A 181 32.24 4.03 -1.67
C GLU A 181 32.35 4.39 -3.15
N GLY A 182 32.88 5.59 -3.42
CA GLY A 182 32.84 6.15 -4.77
C GLY A 182 31.38 6.41 -5.21
N ASP A 183 30.99 5.77 -6.28
CA ASP A 183 29.63 5.84 -6.88
C ASP A 183 28.76 4.60 -6.59
N ARG A 184 29.18 3.72 -5.65
CA ARG A 184 28.55 2.41 -5.43
C ARG A 184 28.15 2.19 -3.98
N VAL A 185 27.02 1.54 -3.81
CA VAL A 185 26.60 1.00 -2.51
C VAL A 185 27.53 -0.16 -2.12
N THR A 186 27.93 -0.18 -0.84
CA THR A 186 28.73 -1.28 -0.27
C THR A 186 28.05 -1.96 0.90
N GLY A 187 26.90 -1.44 1.36
CA GLY A 187 26.11 -2.02 2.43
C GLY A 187 25.39 -0.97 3.26
N VAL A 188 25.19 -1.28 4.53
CA VAL A 188 24.55 -0.37 5.50
C VAL A 188 25.25 -0.41 6.85
N THR A 189 25.14 0.67 7.62
CA THR A 189 25.57 0.75 9.01
C THR A 189 24.38 0.72 9.95
N THR A 190 24.56 0.06 11.07
CA THR A 190 23.52 -0.10 12.11
C THR A 190 24.15 -0.02 13.49
N GLY A 191 23.36 0.21 14.53
CA GLY A 191 23.81 0.10 15.91
C GLY A 191 24.35 -1.29 16.31
N ARG A 192 24.14 -2.33 15.47
CA ARG A 192 24.66 -3.70 15.65
C ARG A 192 25.90 -4.00 14.81
N GLY A 193 26.45 -3.02 14.12
CA GLY A 193 27.58 -3.14 13.22
C GLY A 193 27.21 -2.98 11.75
N ARG A 194 28.13 -3.32 10.86
CA ARG A 194 27.99 -3.19 9.42
C ARG A 194 27.46 -4.46 8.78
N PHE A 195 26.60 -4.28 7.78
CA PHE A 195 26.16 -5.32 6.86
C PHE A 195 26.59 -4.93 5.45
N ASP A 196 27.31 -5.83 4.77
CA ASP A 196 27.85 -5.58 3.44
C ASP A 196 26.99 -6.25 2.36
N ALA A 197 26.65 -5.48 1.34
CA ALA A 197 26.00 -5.96 0.12
C ALA A 197 26.25 -4.97 -1.03
N PRO A 198 26.37 -5.45 -2.28
CA PRO A 198 26.46 -4.57 -3.45
C PRO A 198 25.11 -3.93 -3.81
N VAL A 199 23.99 -4.41 -3.25
CA VAL A 199 22.66 -3.88 -3.50
C VAL A 199 21.94 -3.63 -2.19
N VAL A 200 21.37 -2.44 -2.04
CA VAL A 200 20.48 -2.04 -0.95
C VAL A 200 19.18 -1.57 -1.53
N VAL A 201 18.06 -2.06 -0.99
CA VAL A 201 16.72 -1.57 -1.34
C VAL A 201 16.13 -0.83 -0.17
N ASP A 202 15.80 0.43 -0.37
CA ASP A 202 15.10 1.26 0.59
C ASP A 202 13.59 1.01 0.47
N ALA A 203 13.04 0.21 1.38
CA ALA A 203 11.64 -0.06 1.59
C ALA A 203 11.17 0.46 2.98
N ALA A 204 11.82 1.54 3.47
CA ALA A 204 11.63 2.08 4.81
C ALA A 204 10.35 2.93 4.98
N GLY A 205 9.43 2.93 4.00
CA GLY A 205 8.13 3.63 4.10
C GLY A 205 8.30 5.14 4.29
N ALA A 206 7.71 5.70 5.34
CA ALA A 206 7.79 7.13 5.63
C ALA A 206 9.21 7.63 5.97
N TRP A 207 10.13 6.73 6.34
CA TRP A 207 11.54 7.04 6.64
C TRP A 207 12.46 7.00 5.43
N ALA A 208 11.95 6.62 4.26
CA ALA A 208 12.77 6.42 3.05
C ALA A 208 13.54 7.68 2.64
N GLY A 209 12.93 8.86 2.75
CA GLY A 209 13.63 10.12 2.43
C GLY A 209 14.83 10.40 3.35
N GLU A 210 14.69 10.12 4.64
CA GLU A 210 15.79 10.28 5.61
C GLU A 210 16.92 9.26 5.36
N LEU A 211 16.56 8.01 5.05
CA LEU A 211 17.53 6.96 4.79
C LEU A 211 18.27 7.22 3.48
N ALA A 212 17.60 7.51 2.39
CA ALA A 212 18.21 7.81 1.09
C ALA A 212 19.15 9.02 1.15
N ALA A 213 18.82 10.03 1.98
CA ALA A 213 19.66 11.20 2.18
C ALA A 213 21.06 10.85 2.74
N THR A 214 21.22 9.74 3.48
CA THR A 214 22.52 9.28 3.97
C THR A 214 23.45 8.80 2.84
N ALA A 215 22.87 8.47 1.67
CA ALA A 215 23.57 8.12 0.45
C ALA A 215 23.64 9.29 -0.55
N GLY A 216 23.28 10.51 -0.13
CA GLY A 216 23.27 11.70 -0.99
C GLY A 216 22.07 11.78 -1.95
N VAL A 217 21.08 10.91 -1.82
CA VAL A 217 19.91 10.87 -2.70
C VAL A 217 18.73 11.60 -2.06
N ARG A 218 18.14 12.56 -2.79
CA ARG A 218 16.93 13.27 -2.37
C ARG A 218 15.70 12.53 -2.85
N VAL A 219 14.98 11.94 -1.91
CA VAL A 219 13.70 11.25 -2.17
C VAL A 219 12.57 12.09 -1.56
N PRO A 220 11.61 12.63 -2.34
CA PRO A 220 10.59 13.55 -1.86
C PRO A 220 9.41 12.82 -1.21
N VAL A 221 9.70 12.01 -0.20
CA VAL A 221 8.69 11.34 0.63
C VAL A 221 8.52 12.13 1.91
N GLN A 222 7.28 12.39 2.27
CA GLN A 222 6.89 12.99 3.54
C GLN A 222 6.05 12.00 4.36
N ALA A 223 6.07 12.12 5.68
CA ALA A 223 5.15 11.37 6.51
C ALA A 223 3.73 11.88 6.28
N TRP A 224 2.78 10.95 6.14
CA TRP A 224 1.38 11.24 5.96
C TRP A 224 0.57 10.44 6.98
N ARG A 225 -0.06 11.15 7.90
CA ARG A 225 -0.89 10.55 8.93
C ARG A 225 -2.34 10.50 8.51
N HIS A 226 -2.96 9.35 8.70
CA HIS A 226 -4.41 9.17 8.58
C HIS A 226 -4.92 8.26 9.69
N ASP A 227 -6.18 8.40 10.03
CA ASP A 227 -6.83 7.68 11.10
C ASP A 227 -7.90 6.73 10.55
N THR A 228 -8.09 5.61 11.24
CA THR A 228 -9.17 4.64 10.98
C THR A 228 -9.83 4.24 12.28
N ALA A 229 -11.13 3.95 12.21
CA ALA A 229 -11.90 3.46 13.36
C ALA A 229 -12.65 2.18 13.01
N TYR A 230 -12.95 1.40 14.04
CA TYR A 230 -13.78 0.20 13.97
C TYR A 230 -15.04 0.40 14.77
N PHE A 231 -16.16 0.09 14.15
CA PHE A 231 -17.50 0.17 14.74
C PHE A 231 -18.15 -1.20 14.73
N GLY A 232 -18.83 -1.56 15.82
CA GLY A 232 -19.73 -2.72 15.86
C GLY A 232 -20.96 -2.46 15.00
N LEU A 233 -21.30 -3.42 14.16
CA LEU A 233 -22.53 -3.39 13.39
C LEU A 233 -23.77 -3.45 14.32
N PRO A 234 -24.89 -2.82 13.97
CA PRO A 234 -26.13 -2.96 14.71
C PRO A 234 -26.63 -4.40 14.75
N ASP A 235 -27.41 -4.73 15.78
CA ASP A 235 -28.03 -6.06 15.94
C ASP A 235 -28.82 -6.45 14.69
N GLY A 236 -28.62 -7.69 14.24
CA GLY A 236 -29.28 -8.24 13.06
C GLY A 236 -28.68 -7.80 11.71
N ARG A 237 -27.66 -6.95 11.71
CA ARG A 237 -26.88 -6.63 10.50
C ARG A 237 -25.75 -7.62 10.31
N THR A 238 -25.52 -7.98 9.05
CA THR A 238 -24.39 -8.81 8.62
C THR A 238 -23.37 -7.96 7.89
N SER A 239 -22.14 -8.44 7.86
CA SER A 239 -21.04 -7.83 7.13
C SER A 239 -21.01 -8.16 5.63
N ASP A 240 -22.18 -8.50 5.06
CA ASP A 240 -22.32 -8.91 3.65
C ASP A 240 -22.47 -7.69 2.73
N PHE A 241 -21.50 -6.82 2.73
CA PHE A 241 -21.44 -5.65 1.85
C PHE A 241 -20.00 -5.47 1.31
N PRO A 242 -19.86 -4.86 0.12
CA PRO A 242 -18.53 -4.62 -0.46
C PRO A 242 -17.78 -3.52 0.29
N ILE A 243 -16.47 -3.42 0.02
CA ILE A 243 -15.71 -2.21 0.31
C ILE A 243 -16.34 -1.05 -0.46
N VAL A 244 -16.48 0.09 0.17
CA VAL A 244 -16.98 1.32 -0.46
C VAL A 244 -15.96 2.44 -0.27
N ILE A 245 -15.57 3.09 -1.36
CA ILE A 245 -14.95 4.42 -1.35
C ILE A 245 -15.97 5.40 -1.90
N ASP A 246 -16.37 6.35 -1.09
CA ASP A 246 -17.37 7.35 -1.39
C ASP A 246 -16.73 8.75 -1.44
N HIS A 247 -16.37 9.20 -2.63
CA HIS A 247 -15.80 10.54 -2.83
C HIS A 247 -16.82 11.66 -2.59
N ILE A 248 -18.13 11.39 -2.69
CA ILE A 248 -19.16 12.39 -2.39
C ILE A 248 -19.18 12.69 -0.90
N GLY A 249 -19.23 11.62 -0.09
CA GLY A 249 -19.19 11.69 1.37
C GLY A 249 -17.79 11.87 1.95
N SER A 250 -16.73 11.76 1.15
CA SER A 250 -15.32 11.76 1.59
C SER A 250 -15.06 10.76 2.70
N VAL A 251 -15.63 9.56 2.58
CA VAL A 251 -15.53 8.47 3.54
C VAL A 251 -15.30 7.15 2.81
N TYR A 252 -14.56 6.25 3.43
CA TYR A 252 -14.48 4.88 2.98
C TYR A 252 -14.81 3.93 4.13
N PHE A 253 -15.39 2.79 3.78
CA PHE A 253 -15.70 1.76 4.77
C PHE A 253 -15.67 0.36 4.15
N ARG A 254 -15.48 -0.64 5.00
CA ARG A 254 -15.53 -2.04 4.63
C ARG A 254 -15.99 -2.92 5.79
N PRO A 255 -16.49 -4.11 5.51
CA PRO A 255 -16.70 -5.09 6.57
C PRO A 255 -15.36 -5.50 7.21
N GLU A 256 -15.39 -5.82 8.49
CA GLU A 256 -14.29 -6.42 9.22
C GLU A 256 -14.81 -7.62 10.01
N GLY A 257 -14.39 -8.82 9.59
CA GLY A 257 -14.94 -10.06 10.13
C GLY A 257 -16.47 -10.12 9.93
N ARG A 258 -17.19 -10.54 10.96
CA ARG A 258 -18.66 -10.72 10.89
C ARG A 258 -19.46 -9.59 11.53
N GLU A 259 -18.87 -8.80 12.41
CA GLU A 259 -19.59 -7.93 13.34
C GLU A 259 -19.08 -6.49 13.35
N LEU A 260 -18.04 -6.20 12.55
CA LEU A 260 -17.42 -4.88 12.56
C LEU A 260 -17.44 -4.24 11.17
N MET A 261 -17.37 -2.92 11.19
CA MET A 261 -17.09 -2.07 10.04
C MET A 261 -15.83 -1.24 10.35
N LEU A 262 -14.86 -1.28 9.45
CA LEU A 262 -13.77 -0.31 9.43
C LEU A 262 -14.22 0.92 8.66
N VAL A 263 -13.97 2.10 9.22
CA VAL A 263 -14.27 3.40 8.61
C VAL A 263 -13.02 4.27 8.62
N GLY A 264 -12.79 5.02 7.55
CA GLY A 264 -11.78 6.06 7.48
C GLY A 264 -12.24 7.24 6.62
N LEU A 265 -11.52 8.35 6.69
CA LEU A 265 -11.86 9.58 5.99
C LEU A 265 -10.83 9.88 4.89
N GLU A 266 -11.28 10.51 3.82
CA GLU A 266 -10.40 11.09 2.80
C GLU A 266 -9.85 12.47 3.23
N THR A 267 -10.46 13.06 4.23
CA THR A 267 -10.11 14.34 4.84
C THR A 267 -9.37 14.16 6.17
N ALA A 268 -9.01 15.25 6.82
CA ALA A 268 -8.33 15.27 8.12
C ALA A 268 -6.97 14.55 8.14
N ASN A 269 -6.27 14.53 7.01
CA ASN A 269 -4.95 13.94 6.88
C ASN A 269 -3.86 14.97 7.15
N GLU A 270 -2.92 14.64 8.02
CA GLU A 270 -1.75 15.48 8.32
C GLU A 270 -0.56 15.03 7.46
N VAL A 271 0.00 15.96 6.68
CA VAL A 271 1.18 15.72 5.85
C VAL A 271 2.38 16.48 6.42
N GLY A 272 3.52 15.80 6.48
CA GLY A 272 4.78 16.38 6.98
C GLY A 272 5.08 16.00 8.43
N GLY A 273 6.12 16.62 8.97
CA GLY A 273 6.65 16.29 10.28
C GLY A 273 7.56 15.07 10.31
N SER A 274 8.08 14.72 11.49
CA SER A 274 8.93 13.55 11.64
C SER A 274 8.13 12.26 11.61
N PRO A 275 8.54 11.25 10.84
CA PRO A 275 7.93 9.93 10.88
C PRO A 275 8.13 9.19 12.22
N ASP A 276 9.05 9.68 13.07
CA ASP A 276 9.27 9.16 14.45
C ASP A 276 8.32 9.79 15.47
N ARG A 277 7.48 10.76 15.06
CA ARG A 277 6.50 11.36 15.98
C ARG A 277 5.57 10.29 16.55
N PRO A 278 5.42 10.19 17.86
CA PRO A 278 4.51 9.22 18.47
C PRO A 278 3.08 9.38 17.94
N LEU A 279 2.47 8.29 17.49
CA LEU A 279 1.06 8.22 17.14
C LEU A 279 0.26 8.00 18.43
N ALA A 280 0.09 9.05 19.23
CA ALA A 280 -0.73 9.00 20.43
C ALA A 280 -2.22 9.11 20.04
N GLY A 281 -2.90 7.96 19.89
CA GLY A 281 -4.33 7.94 19.55
C GLY A 281 -4.62 8.38 18.11
N ILE A 282 -5.78 8.96 17.92
CA ILE A 282 -6.28 9.55 16.66
C ILE A 282 -6.45 11.06 16.84
N HIS A 283 -6.68 11.80 15.75
CA HIS A 283 -7.00 13.21 15.86
C HIS A 283 -8.32 13.41 16.64
N GLU A 284 -8.37 14.49 17.43
CA GLU A 284 -9.59 14.89 18.12
C GLU A 284 -10.70 15.18 17.09
N GLY A 285 -11.89 14.65 17.34
CA GLY A 285 -13.04 14.79 16.45
C GLY A 285 -13.09 13.82 15.26
N SER A 286 -12.01 13.08 14.95
CA SER A 286 -12.02 12.17 13.80
C SER A 286 -13.09 11.09 13.89
N VAL A 287 -13.38 10.56 15.09
CA VAL A 287 -14.42 9.53 15.28
C VAL A 287 -15.79 10.12 15.02
N ASP A 288 -16.06 11.32 15.53
CA ASP A 288 -17.35 11.99 15.35
C ASP A 288 -17.58 12.30 13.87
N GLU A 289 -16.56 12.76 13.14
CA GLU A 289 -16.63 13.00 11.70
C GLU A 289 -16.84 11.68 10.93
N MET A 290 -16.18 10.59 11.30
CA MET A 290 -16.38 9.26 10.70
C MET A 290 -17.82 8.79 10.90
N ILE A 291 -18.38 8.93 12.10
CA ILE A 291 -19.77 8.57 12.40
C ILE A 291 -20.74 9.42 11.58
N GLU A 292 -20.57 10.74 11.56
CA GLU A 292 -21.44 11.64 10.80
C GLU A 292 -21.49 11.23 9.31
N ARG A 293 -20.30 11.06 8.69
CA ARG A 293 -20.20 10.76 7.25
C ARG A 293 -20.69 9.36 6.91
N VAL A 294 -20.35 8.34 7.71
CA VAL A 294 -20.82 6.98 7.45
C VAL A 294 -22.31 6.84 7.67
N CYS A 295 -22.88 7.50 8.67
CA CYS A 295 -24.34 7.52 8.91
C CYS A 295 -25.10 8.28 7.81
N ALA A 296 -24.53 9.32 7.25
CA ALA A 296 -25.11 10.00 6.08
C ALA A 296 -25.22 9.05 4.87
N ARG A 297 -24.25 8.16 4.65
CA ARG A 297 -24.25 7.18 3.56
C ARG A 297 -25.02 5.91 3.89
N VAL A 298 -24.88 5.38 5.09
CA VAL A 298 -25.56 4.16 5.58
C VAL A 298 -26.23 4.43 6.93
N PRO A 299 -27.45 5.00 6.93
CA PRO A 299 -28.14 5.51 8.14
C PRO A 299 -28.32 4.47 9.26
N TRP A 300 -28.38 3.19 8.92
CA TRP A 300 -28.46 2.13 9.93
C TRP A 300 -27.23 2.08 10.87
N MET A 301 -26.12 2.72 10.51
CA MET A 301 -24.95 2.85 11.40
C MET A 301 -25.18 3.80 12.59
N GLU A 302 -26.27 4.57 12.63
CA GLU A 302 -26.66 5.34 13.83
C GLU A 302 -26.84 4.45 15.07
N ALA A 303 -27.22 3.17 14.87
CA ALA A 303 -27.30 2.17 15.92
C ALA A 303 -26.00 1.37 16.13
N GLY A 304 -24.96 1.70 15.39
CA GLY A 304 -23.63 1.10 15.53
C GLY A 304 -22.93 1.54 16.82
N THR A 305 -21.87 0.83 17.21
CA THR A 305 -21.12 1.11 18.44
C THR A 305 -19.64 1.27 18.18
N PHE A 306 -19.05 2.38 18.63
CA PHE A 306 -17.58 2.54 18.57
C PHE A 306 -16.86 1.42 19.33
N ARG A 307 -15.78 0.89 18.76
CA ARG A 307 -14.96 -0.16 19.35
C ARG A 307 -13.55 0.30 19.63
N THR A 308 -12.85 0.75 18.59
CA THR A 308 -11.47 1.21 18.69
C THR A 308 -11.11 2.06 17.49
N ALA A 309 -10.02 2.80 17.59
CA ALA A 309 -9.45 3.55 16.48
C ALA A 309 -7.92 3.60 16.59
N HIS A 310 -7.25 3.82 15.49
CA HIS A 310 -5.80 3.99 15.45
C HIS A 310 -5.39 4.94 14.33
N GLY A 311 -4.29 5.67 14.57
CA GLY A 311 -3.60 6.43 13.54
C GLY A 311 -2.55 5.60 12.84
N GLY A 312 -2.34 5.86 11.55
CA GLY A 312 -1.27 5.30 10.74
C GLY A 312 -0.39 6.40 10.15
N GLN A 313 0.89 6.08 9.90
CA GLN A 313 1.76 6.93 9.09
C GLN A 313 2.21 6.16 7.86
N ASP A 314 1.96 6.75 6.69
CA ASP A 314 2.45 6.27 5.40
C ASP A 314 3.43 7.30 4.81
N GLY A 315 4.10 6.94 3.73
CA GLY A 315 4.92 7.85 2.94
C GLY A 315 4.14 8.40 1.77
N ILE A 316 4.00 9.73 1.71
CA ILE A 316 3.35 10.41 0.59
C ILE A 316 4.39 11.15 -0.26
N THR A 317 4.21 11.14 -1.58
CA THR A 317 4.99 11.87 -2.59
C THR A 317 4.22 13.08 -3.10
N PRO A 318 4.89 14.05 -3.77
CA PRO A 318 4.23 15.24 -4.30
C PRO A 318 3.12 14.96 -5.32
N ASP A 319 3.25 13.87 -6.10
CA ASP A 319 2.25 13.42 -7.07
C ASP A 319 1.36 12.28 -6.57
N GLN A 320 1.54 11.89 -5.30
CA GLN A 320 0.82 10.80 -4.64
C GLN A 320 0.97 9.45 -5.34
N ARG A 321 2.11 9.21 -5.99
CA ARG A 321 2.44 7.95 -6.67
C ARG A 321 3.77 7.40 -6.13
N ALA A 322 3.90 6.08 -6.12
CA ALA A 322 5.08 5.39 -5.62
C ALA A 322 6.38 5.83 -6.30
N ILE A 323 7.51 5.63 -5.63
CA ILE A 323 8.85 5.74 -6.21
C ILE A 323 9.43 4.33 -6.27
N LEU A 324 9.71 3.86 -7.49
CA LEU A 324 10.15 2.50 -7.77
C LEU A 324 11.37 2.48 -8.68
N GLY A 325 12.31 1.55 -8.44
CA GLY A 325 13.48 1.33 -9.30
C GLY A 325 14.76 1.86 -8.71
N GLY A 326 15.76 2.12 -9.54
CA GLY A 326 17.07 2.64 -9.11
C GLY A 326 17.00 4.08 -8.59
N ALA A 327 18.01 4.50 -7.85
CA ALA A 327 18.09 5.85 -7.24
C ALA A 327 18.28 7.00 -8.25
N GLY A 328 18.27 6.70 -9.54
CA GLY A 328 18.43 7.69 -10.62
C GLY A 328 19.90 7.87 -11.04
N PRO A 329 20.13 8.70 -12.07
CA PRO A 329 21.46 8.86 -12.65
C PRO A 329 22.48 9.54 -11.71
N ASP A 330 21.99 10.31 -10.75
CA ASP A 330 22.82 11.01 -9.76
C ASP A 330 22.97 10.22 -8.45
N GLY A 331 22.30 9.06 -8.34
CA GLY A 331 22.37 8.19 -7.16
C GLY A 331 23.43 7.11 -7.32
N PRO A 332 23.89 6.50 -6.20
CA PRO A 332 24.90 5.45 -6.26
C PRO A 332 24.34 4.18 -6.91
N ASP A 333 25.18 3.53 -7.71
CA ASP A 333 24.89 2.20 -8.25
C ASP A 333 24.59 1.21 -7.12
N GLY A 334 23.58 0.37 -7.32
CA GLY A 334 23.14 -0.62 -6.34
C GLY A 334 22.14 -0.12 -5.31
N LEU A 335 21.74 1.16 -5.34
CA LEU A 335 20.62 1.66 -4.53
C LEU A 335 19.32 1.58 -5.32
N TYR A 336 18.33 0.88 -4.75
CA TYR A 336 16.98 0.79 -5.27
C TYR A 336 15.97 1.34 -4.27
N LEU A 337 14.85 1.82 -4.76
CA LEU A 337 13.78 2.45 -3.99
C LEU A 337 12.46 1.70 -4.20
N ALA A 338 11.73 1.47 -3.12
CA ALA A 338 10.36 0.97 -3.10
C ALA A 338 9.59 1.68 -1.98
N CYS A 339 9.21 2.94 -2.20
CA CYS A 339 8.70 3.83 -1.16
C CYS A 339 7.68 4.85 -1.69
N GLY A 340 7.12 5.67 -0.80
CA GLY A 340 6.23 6.78 -1.15
C GLY A 340 4.90 6.34 -1.76
N PHE A 341 4.30 5.27 -1.25
CA PHE A 341 3.13 4.63 -1.85
C PHE A 341 1.83 5.41 -1.74
N SER A 342 1.75 6.40 -0.88
CA SER A 342 0.60 7.31 -0.79
C SER A 342 -0.75 6.56 -0.67
N GLY A 343 -0.80 5.49 0.17
CA GLY A 343 -2.00 4.68 0.40
C GLY A 343 -2.20 3.50 -0.56
N THR A 344 -1.42 3.37 -1.65
CA THR A 344 -1.61 2.30 -2.66
C THR A 344 -0.75 1.06 -2.42
N GLY A 345 0.18 1.10 -1.47
CA GLY A 345 1.27 0.14 -1.33
C GLY A 345 0.87 -1.29 -0.97
N PHE A 346 -0.21 -1.49 -0.21
CA PHE A 346 -0.56 -2.83 0.26
C PHE A 346 -0.91 -3.79 -0.89
N LYS A 347 -1.91 -3.42 -1.69
CA LYS A 347 -2.44 -4.27 -2.75
C LYS A 347 -1.54 -4.41 -3.98
N THR A 348 -0.57 -3.51 -4.14
CA THR A 348 0.41 -3.54 -5.24
C THR A 348 1.73 -4.22 -4.87
N ALA A 349 1.96 -4.50 -3.59
CA ALA A 349 3.21 -5.03 -3.08
C ALA A 349 3.67 -6.34 -3.74
N PRO A 350 2.80 -7.32 -4.03
CA PRO A 350 3.22 -8.55 -4.70
C PRO A 350 3.90 -8.29 -6.05
N ALA A 351 3.27 -7.54 -6.94
CA ALA A 351 3.82 -7.24 -8.26
C ALA A 351 5.04 -6.32 -8.19
N ILE A 352 5.04 -5.33 -7.29
CA ILE A 352 6.17 -4.42 -7.11
C ILE A 352 7.39 -5.20 -6.62
N GLY A 353 7.24 -6.11 -5.65
CA GLY A 353 8.32 -6.97 -5.21
C GLY A 353 8.90 -7.82 -6.34
N ALA A 354 8.04 -8.35 -7.23
CA ALA A 354 8.47 -9.06 -8.44
C ALA A 354 9.25 -8.14 -9.39
N CYS A 355 8.69 -6.97 -9.72
CA CYS A 355 9.31 -6.01 -10.64
C CYS A 355 10.70 -5.54 -10.15
N ILE A 356 10.82 -5.18 -8.86
CA ILE A 356 12.12 -4.75 -8.31
C ILE A 356 13.11 -5.91 -8.29
N ALA A 357 12.68 -7.15 -7.96
CA ALA A 357 13.55 -8.32 -8.03
C ALA A 357 14.04 -8.60 -9.47
N GLU A 358 13.15 -8.50 -10.46
CA GLU A 358 13.48 -8.63 -11.88
C GLU A 358 14.46 -7.54 -12.31
N LEU A 359 14.22 -6.30 -11.92
CA LEU A 359 15.11 -5.18 -12.26
C LEU A 359 16.51 -5.38 -11.69
N ILE A 360 16.62 -5.85 -10.43
CA ILE A 360 17.92 -6.13 -9.79
C ILE A 360 18.65 -7.30 -10.47
N LEU A 361 17.95 -8.37 -10.82
CA LEU A 361 18.56 -9.61 -11.28
C LEU A 361 18.71 -9.69 -12.80
N ASP A 362 17.77 -9.12 -13.54
CA ASP A 362 17.65 -9.24 -14.99
C ASP A 362 17.86 -7.90 -15.73
N GLY A 363 17.97 -6.79 -14.99
CA GLY A 363 18.10 -5.44 -15.54
C GLY A 363 16.84 -4.90 -16.22
N ARG A 364 15.72 -5.61 -16.17
CA ARG A 364 14.43 -5.23 -16.77
C ARG A 364 13.27 -5.86 -16.03
N THR A 365 12.10 -5.26 -16.13
CA THR A 365 10.84 -5.82 -15.59
C THR A 365 10.08 -6.60 -16.65
N THR A 366 9.39 -7.66 -16.24
CA THR A 366 8.50 -8.48 -17.08
C THR A 366 7.09 -8.61 -16.48
N THR A 367 6.97 -8.47 -15.17
CA THR A 367 5.71 -8.55 -14.44
C THR A 367 4.79 -7.36 -14.75
N ALA A 368 5.33 -6.14 -14.73
CA ALA A 368 4.67 -4.91 -15.12
C ALA A 368 5.72 -3.85 -15.48
N ASP A 369 5.32 -2.86 -16.28
CA ASP A 369 6.15 -1.67 -16.50
C ASP A 369 6.05 -0.73 -15.29
N ILE A 370 7.20 -0.44 -14.68
CA ILE A 370 7.32 0.48 -13.56
C ILE A 370 8.17 1.72 -13.90
N SER A 371 8.49 1.93 -15.17
CA SER A 371 9.39 3.01 -15.60
C SER A 371 8.85 4.41 -15.28
N ASP A 372 7.54 4.59 -15.33
CA ASP A 372 6.88 5.86 -14.96
C ASP A 372 7.13 6.25 -13.51
N PHE A 373 7.28 5.26 -12.62
CA PHE A 373 7.47 5.47 -11.19
C PHE A 373 8.91 5.83 -10.79
N ALA A 374 9.81 6.00 -11.75
CA ALA A 374 11.20 6.35 -11.49
C ALA A 374 11.35 7.66 -10.72
N LEU A 375 12.34 7.73 -9.80
CA LEU A 375 12.64 8.92 -9.00
C LEU A 375 12.92 10.16 -9.87
N ALA A 376 13.57 9.97 -11.02
CA ALA A 376 13.97 11.04 -11.93
C ALA A 376 12.80 11.93 -12.40
N ARG A 377 11.55 11.40 -12.40
CA ARG A 377 10.36 12.17 -12.79
C ARG A 377 10.18 13.48 -12.02
N PHE A 378 10.61 13.52 -10.74
CA PHE A 378 10.50 14.74 -9.93
C PHE A 378 11.50 15.81 -10.34
N ALA A 379 12.73 15.43 -10.68
CA ALA A 379 13.76 16.36 -11.20
C ALA A 379 13.38 16.89 -12.59
N GLU A 380 12.69 16.09 -13.38
CA GLU A 380 12.21 16.42 -14.73
C GLU A 380 10.87 17.16 -14.72
N GLY A 381 10.24 17.35 -13.55
CA GLY A 381 8.91 17.98 -13.44
C GLY A 381 7.77 17.15 -14.05
N ARG A 382 7.97 15.86 -14.27
CA ARG A 382 6.99 14.92 -14.84
C ARG A 382 6.17 14.23 -13.75
N HIS A 383 5.34 14.97 -13.05
CA HIS A 383 4.43 14.39 -12.05
C HIS A 383 3.42 13.48 -12.74
N LEU A 384 3.17 12.31 -12.14
CA LEU A 384 2.19 11.36 -12.65
C LEU A 384 0.78 11.85 -12.31
N VAL A 385 -0.04 11.94 -13.33
CA VAL A 385 -1.48 12.25 -13.21
C VAL A 385 -2.24 11.14 -13.90
N GLY A 386 -3.36 10.71 -13.33
CA GLY A 386 -4.21 9.71 -13.94
C GLY A 386 -4.74 10.16 -15.31
N GLU A 387 -4.99 9.24 -16.20
CA GLU A 387 -5.54 9.53 -17.54
C GLU A 387 -6.95 10.11 -17.44
N HIS A 388 -7.71 9.67 -16.43
CA HIS A 388 -9.04 10.17 -16.10
C HIS A 388 -9.13 10.42 -14.59
N PRO A 389 -8.52 11.53 -14.09
CA PRO A 389 -8.21 11.70 -12.69
C PRO A 389 -9.47 11.89 -11.84
N TYR A 390 -9.39 11.43 -10.60
CA TYR A 390 -10.28 11.80 -9.53
C TYR A 390 -9.64 12.91 -8.69
N GLU A 391 -10.45 13.76 -8.08
CA GLU A 391 -9.95 14.91 -7.29
C GLU A 391 -9.59 14.51 -5.84
N ALA A 392 -9.82 13.27 -5.44
CA ALA A 392 -9.62 12.78 -4.09
C ALA A 392 -8.22 12.14 -3.87
N LEU A 393 -7.77 12.09 -2.61
CA LEU A 393 -6.52 11.46 -2.21
C LEU A 393 -6.49 9.94 -2.47
N TRP A 394 -7.63 9.26 -2.38
CA TRP A 394 -7.77 7.80 -2.57
C TRP A 394 -8.20 7.44 -4.00
N ARG A 395 -7.46 7.85 -4.95
CA ARG A 395 -7.72 7.72 -6.40
C ARG A 395 -7.81 6.28 -6.88
#